data_9f5c229dc2bbe03bdb8773d649e3fec9
#
_entry.id   9f5c229dc2bbe03bdb8773d649e3fec9
#
_cell.length_a   1.000
_cell.length_b   1.000
_cell.length_c   1.000
_cell.angle_alpha   90.00
_cell.angle_beta   90.00
_cell.angle_gamma   90.00
#
_symmetry.space_group_name_H-M   'P 1'
#
loop_
_entity.id
_entity.type
_entity.pdbx_description
1 polymer ?
#
loop_
_entity_poly.entity_id
_entity_poly.type
_entity_poly.pdbx_seq_one_letter_code
_entity_poly.pdbx_strand_id
1 'polypeptide(L)'
;MRKVFAILLVAVLCCGFVPQHKAARQQMAQRSVSELYSEAIKHSTIHHDTLATIAAIEAIFQQDSNYAPALNLLARISRNPQKALVYSERAYLSDTTNRYYLEGYGGALIRAGEYQKAVPVFEKMVQSSTEPDHYRILAILLDGSGRRSEAIAVLDTAEVRFGRIPHLCRIRQYFYLRSNRPLEAEAEARKAIEEAPYIAENHISLAEVYAATRRDSLALVSFQNAIAIDTTAIESWAALAEFYQKRNQQSAYLSILGRLFANEQMPLEAKIAEWKQLKSDIANYRRLYPQYDALIKSLFIGYPSNKEVADLYAEHLISSGNIKEALRLYKKMMDYEKPQLDKFLRIIEIESYLEHADSVKHYTSLAIHAFPRSVQLLQLQSVLASQEKRYDDAKIHLQEALEYAENDTLRSSLLGSIGDIEHQRNNMKQCYKCYDKALRLHGDNAMVLNNYAYFLSLEGRQLERALTMASRAIALSENNSTYLDTMAWVLYKLGRYAEAKKYMQQALSLDRQQSAELMLHYGDILHALGEEFMAKTYWRKALEKGANKGEVEKRFLPDNSETKKR
;
A
#
# COMPACT_ATOMS: atom_id res chain seq x y z
N MET A 1 2.72 49.95 8.96
CA MET A 1 2.55 49.96 10.43
C MET A 1 2.27 48.59 11.06
N ARG A 2 1.64 47.60 10.39
CA ARG A 2 1.39 46.26 10.97
C ARG A 2 2.63 45.31 11.08
N LYS A 3 3.69 45.55 10.31
CA LYS A 3 4.92 44.72 10.36
C LYS A 3 5.93 45.16 11.44
N VAL A 4 5.83 46.36 11.93
CA VAL A 4 6.71 46.87 13.01
C VAL A 4 6.20 46.44 14.39
N PHE A 5 4.87 46.26 14.55
CA PHE A 5 4.28 45.75 15.79
C PHE A 5 4.55 44.26 16.07
N ALA A 6 4.69 43.44 15.01
CA ALA A 6 5.01 41.99 15.16
C ALA A 6 6.46 41.76 15.60
N ILE A 7 7.39 42.62 15.19
CA ILE A 7 8.81 42.50 15.56
C ILE A 7 9.04 42.97 17.02
N LEU A 8 8.29 43.95 17.49
CA LEU A 8 8.34 44.41 18.88
C LEU A 8 7.72 43.41 19.87
N LEU A 9 6.68 42.65 19.47
CA LEU A 9 6.05 41.65 20.33
C LEU A 9 6.93 40.38 20.49
N VAL A 10 7.68 40.01 19.46
CA VAL A 10 8.65 38.88 19.53
C VAL A 10 9.88 39.28 20.34
N ALA A 11 10.34 40.52 20.28
CA ALA A 11 11.46 41.04 21.08
C ALA A 11 11.11 41.12 22.59
N VAL A 12 9.87 41.48 22.94
CA VAL A 12 9.44 41.54 24.35
C VAL A 12 9.22 40.15 24.96
N LEU A 13 8.79 39.14 24.16
CA LEU A 13 8.68 37.76 24.62
C LEU A 13 10.04 37.06 24.76
N CYS A 14 11.03 37.42 23.96
CA CYS A 14 12.40 36.89 24.12
C CYS A 14 13.17 37.53 25.27
N CYS A 15 12.93 38.80 25.63
CA CYS A 15 13.59 39.46 26.74
C CYS A 15 13.02 39.08 28.12
N GLY A 16 11.77 38.58 28.21
CA GLY A 16 11.18 38.15 29.49
C GLY A 16 11.59 36.74 29.95
N PHE A 17 12.04 35.87 29.03
CA PHE A 17 12.42 34.49 29.36
C PHE A 17 13.91 34.29 29.68
N VAL A 18 14.78 35.21 29.29
CA VAL A 18 16.23 35.11 29.48
C VAL A 18 16.68 35.29 30.95
N PRO A 19 16.05 36.15 31.79
CA PRO A 19 16.48 36.28 33.20
C PRO A 19 16.12 35.10 34.07
N GLN A 20 14.98 34.43 33.88
CA GLN A 20 14.57 33.28 34.69
C GLN A 20 15.45 32.04 34.43
N HIS A 21 15.87 31.79 33.19
CA HIS A 21 16.81 30.75 32.88
C HIS A 21 18.23 30.99 33.43
N LYS A 22 18.67 32.26 33.47
CA LYS A 22 19.99 32.61 34.09
C LYS A 22 19.95 32.45 35.60
N ALA A 23 18.90 32.91 36.28
CA ALA A 23 18.76 32.75 37.72
C ALA A 23 18.65 31.28 38.16
N ALA A 24 17.86 30.48 37.43
CA ALA A 24 17.75 29.03 37.65
C ALA A 24 19.10 28.30 37.43
N ARG A 25 19.85 28.67 36.37
CA ARG A 25 21.21 28.14 36.13
C ARG A 25 22.21 28.54 37.22
N GLN A 26 22.16 29.78 37.74
CA GLN A 26 23.01 30.22 38.84
C GLN A 26 22.66 29.53 40.15
N GLN A 27 21.41 29.26 40.45
CA GLN A 27 20.96 28.50 41.62
C GLN A 27 21.35 27.01 41.54
N MET A 28 21.35 26.39 40.36
CA MET A 28 21.83 25.03 40.14
C MET A 28 23.38 24.95 40.32
N ALA A 29 24.12 25.95 39.88
CA ALA A 29 25.61 25.97 40.03
C ALA A 29 26.09 26.04 41.47
N GLN A 30 25.26 26.39 42.45
CA GLN A 30 25.61 26.40 43.88
C GLN A 30 25.33 25.10 44.63
N ARG A 31 24.64 24.12 43.98
CA ARG A 31 24.35 22.82 44.59
C ARG A 31 25.49 21.84 44.35
N SER A 32 25.67 20.90 45.27
CA SER A 32 26.64 19.83 45.10
C SER A 32 26.28 18.88 43.97
N VAL A 33 27.27 18.24 43.38
CA VAL A 33 27.08 17.24 42.32
C VAL A 33 26.12 16.11 42.73
N SER A 34 26.16 15.71 44.01
CA SER A 34 25.31 14.65 44.57
C SER A 34 23.84 15.10 44.67
N GLU A 35 23.57 16.37 45.03
CA GLU A 35 22.20 16.92 45.05
C GLU A 35 21.62 17.05 43.65
N LEU A 36 22.39 17.57 42.69
CA LEU A 36 22.00 17.65 41.29
C LEU A 36 21.73 16.27 40.69
N TYR A 37 22.52 15.28 41.04
CA TYR A 37 22.31 13.90 40.57
C TYR A 37 21.04 13.28 41.16
N SER A 38 20.77 13.51 42.46
CA SER A 38 19.52 13.08 43.09
C SER A 38 18.30 13.71 42.44
N GLU A 39 18.38 14.97 42.04
CA GLU A 39 17.34 15.67 41.29
C GLU A 39 17.16 15.11 39.87
N ALA A 40 18.27 14.85 39.17
CA ALA A 40 18.25 14.20 37.86
C ALA A 40 17.55 12.84 37.89
N ILE A 41 17.84 12.01 38.91
CA ILE A 41 17.18 10.73 39.12
C ILE A 41 15.67 10.92 39.35
N LYS A 42 15.24 11.88 40.23
CA LYS A 42 13.81 12.15 40.47
C LYS A 42 13.10 12.58 39.19
N HIS A 43 13.69 13.46 38.41
CA HIS A 43 13.11 13.87 37.12
C HIS A 43 13.00 12.70 36.15
N SER A 44 14.01 11.84 36.08
CA SER A 44 14.01 10.67 35.19
C SER A 44 13.02 9.58 35.59
N THR A 45 12.91 9.27 36.90
CA THR A 45 12.18 8.10 37.38
C THR A 45 10.77 8.40 37.91
N ILE A 46 10.57 9.57 38.52
CA ILE A 46 9.30 9.93 39.16
C ILE A 46 8.46 10.83 38.23
N HIS A 47 9.11 11.86 37.66
CA HIS A 47 8.40 12.86 36.86
C HIS A 47 8.41 12.52 35.36
N HIS A 48 9.22 11.57 34.91
CA HIS A 48 9.43 11.20 33.51
C HIS A 48 9.75 12.41 32.61
N ASP A 49 10.40 13.45 33.19
CA ASP A 49 10.79 14.67 32.50
C ASP A 49 12.22 14.59 31.98
N THR A 50 12.35 14.21 30.73
CA THR A 50 13.65 14.07 30.05
C THR A 50 14.39 15.40 29.94
N LEU A 51 13.68 16.53 29.74
CA LEU A 51 14.31 17.83 29.57
C LEU A 51 14.89 18.34 30.90
N ALA A 52 14.15 18.23 31.99
CA ALA A 52 14.64 18.59 33.31
C ALA A 52 15.80 17.66 33.75
N THR A 53 15.73 16.38 33.40
CA THR A 53 16.84 15.42 33.65
C THR A 53 18.11 15.85 32.93
N ILE A 54 18.02 16.23 31.65
CA ILE A 54 19.19 16.69 30.86
C ILE A 54 19.74 17.99 31.44
N ALA A 55 18.90 18.95 31.82
CA ALA A 55 19.35 20.22 32.42
C ALA A 55 20.11 20.01 33.73
N ALA A 56 19.65 19.10 34.61
CA ALA A 56 20.34 18.74 35.82
C ALA A 56 21.70 18.07 35.53
N ILE A 57 21.77 17.18 34.54
CA ILE A 57 23.01 16.53 34.08
C ILE A 57 24.00 17.55 33.51
N GLU A 58 23.51 18.53 32.71
CA GLU A 58 24.35 19.60 32.19
C GLU A 58 24.98 20.45 33.34
N ALA A 59 24.19 20.74 34.39
CA ALA A 59 24.72 21.44 35.58
C ALA A 59 25.79 20.61 36.32
N ILE A 60 25.65 19.27 36.38
CA ILE A 60 26.68 18.38 36.91
C ILE A 60 27.93 18.49 36.05
N PHE A 61 27.83 18.45 34.74
CA PHE A 61 28.98 18.48 33.82
C PHE A 61 29.74 19.82 33.82
N GLN A 62 29.11 20.91 34.29
CA GLN A 62 29.78 22.16 34.52
C GLN A 62 30.78 22.06 35.72
N GLN A 63 30.50 21.19 36.70
CA GLN A 63 31.34 20.98 37.87
C GLN A 63 32.29 19.80 37.69
N ASP A 64 31.79 18.71 37.15
CA ASP A 64 32.54 17.48 36.87
C ASP A 64 32.06 16.84 35.56
N SER A 65 32.78 17.08 34.49
CA SER A 65 32.48 16.57 33.15
C SER A 65 32.61 15.05 33.01
N ASN A 66 33.24 14.39 33.98
CA ASN A 66 33.44 12.95 34.00
C ASN A 66 32.67 12.22 35.10
N TYR A 67 31.69 12.89 35.72
CA TYR A 67 30.86 12.26 36.74
C TYR A 67 30.10 11.04 36.19
N ALA A 68 30.62 9.87 36.47
CA ALA A 68 30.20 8.62 35.88
C ALA A 68 28.73 8.27 36.09
N PRO A 69 28.09 8.52 37.28
CA PRO A 69 26.66 8.26 37.44
C PRO A 69 25.80 9.08 36.48
N ALA A 70 26.15 10.36 36.24
CA ALA A 70 25.39 11.22 35.29
C ALA A 70 25.62 10.78 33.84
N LEU A 71 26.84 10.36 33.47
CA LEU A 71 27.13 9.79 32.15
C LEU A 71 26.28 8.52 31.90
N ASN A 72 26.21 7.61 32.90
CA ASN A 72 25.39 6.41 32.78
C ASN A 72 23.89 6.72 32.67
N LEU A 73 23.40 7.69 33.45
CA LEU A 73 22.01 8.13 33.34
C LEU A 73 21.72 8.74 31.97
N LEU A 74 22.62 9.60 31.48
CA LEU A 74 22.48 10.24 30.15
C LEU A 74 22.49 9.21 29.03
N ALA A 75 23.29 8.16 29.12
CA ALA A 75 23.32 7.04 28.19
C ALA A 75 21.97 6.30 28.14
N ARG A 76 21.31 6.12 29.30
CA ARG A 76 20.01 5.43 29.41
C ARG A 76 18.87 6.22 28.76
N ILE A 77 18.85 7.55 28.92
CA ILE A 77 17.77 8.41 28.39
C ILE A 77 18.02 8.90 26.96
N SER A 78 19.24 8.72 26.44
CA SER A 78 19.59 9.16 25.09
C SER A 78 18.87 8.35 24.02
N ARG A 79 18.13 9.04 23.12
CA ARG A 79 17.48 8.44 21.95
C ARG A 79 18.46 8.09 20.82
N ASN A 80 19.63 8.70 20.80
CA ASN A 80 20.65 8.42 19.80
C ASN A 80 21.57 7.31 20.29
N PRO A 81 21.60 6.12 19.64
CA PRO A 81 22.37 4.97 20.09
C PRO A 81 23.87 5.22 20.15
N GLN A 82 24.43 5.99 19.20
CA GLN A 82 25.85 6.28 19.15
C GLN A 82 26.29 7.22 20.30
N LYS A 83 25.47 8.24 20.60
CA LYS A 83 25.72 9.11 21.77
C LYS A 83 25.59 8.32 23.08
N ALA A 84 24.58 7.46 23.18
CA ALA A 84 24.40 6.59 24.34
C ALA A 84 25.63 5.70 24.56
N LEU A 85 26.20 5.14 23.49
CA LEU A 85 27.41 4.32 23.54
C LEU A 85 28.59 5.11 24.07
N VAL A 86 28.86 6.32 23.57
CA VAL A 86 29.98 7.16 24.02
C VAL A 86 29.84 7.49 25.52
N TYR A 87 28.66 7.84 25.99
CA TYR A 87 28.46 8.17 27.42
C TYR A 87 28.61 6.94 28.32
N SER A 88 28.05 5.79 27.92
CA SER A 88 28.13 4.56 28.69
C SER A 88 29.55 3.99 28.72
N GLU A 89 30.31 4.10 27.63
CA GLU A 89 31.71 3.73 27.57
C GLU A 89 32.56 4.57 28.53
N ARG A 90 32.37 5.90 28.54
CA ARG A 90 33.06 6.78 29.49
C ARG A 90 32.72 6.45 30.94
N ALA A 91 31.46 6.16 31.26
CA ALA A 91 31.05 5.73 32.59
C ALA A 91 31.72 4.42 32.99
N TYR A 92 31.73 3.42 32.07
CA TYR A 92 32.39 2.13 32.33
C TYR A 92 33.88 2.24 32.51
N LEU A 93 34.58 3.06 31.70
CA LEU A 93 36.04 3.26 31.83
C LEU A 93 36.45 3.98 33.12
N SER A 94 35.54 4.73 33.75
CA SER A 94 35.82 5.37 35.06
C SER A 94 35.88 4.37 36.21
N ASP A 95 35.09 3.30 36.15
CA ASP A 95 35.10 2.18 37.10
C ASP A 95 34.62 0.90 36.42
N THR A 96 35.58 0.11 35.94
CA THR A 96 35.31 -1.14 35.21
C THR A 96 34.79 -2.28 36.10
N THR A 97 34.78 -2.08 37.41
CA THR A 97 34.27 -3.07 38.39
C THR A 97 32.81 -2.81 38.73
N ASN A 98 32.30 -1.61 38.41
CA ASN A 98 30.93 -1.22 38.71
C ASN A 98 29.96 -1.96 37.80
N ARG A 99 29.14 -2.80 38.42
CA ARG A 99 28.11 -3.61 37.71
C ARG A 99 27.15 -2.77 36.89
N TYR A 100 26.69 -1.64 37.41
CA TYR A 100 25.68 -0.79 36.71
C TYR A 100 26.29 -0.11 35.48
N TYR A 101 27.58 0.23 35.51
CA TYR A 101 28.24 0.79 34.32
C TYR A 101 28.52 -0.29 33.27
N LEU A 102 28.87 -1.50 33.70
CA LEU A 102 29.05 -2.64 32.83
C LEU A 102 27.75 -3.00 32.12
N GLU A 103 26.60 -3.06 32.83
CA GLU A 103 25.28 -3.29 32.26
C GLU A 103 24.88 -2.16 31.31
N GLY A 104 25.07 -0.91 31.68
CA GLY A 104 24.80 0.26 30.85
C GLY A 104 25.57 0.25 29.53
N TYR A 105 26.88 -0.10 29.61
CA TYR A 105 27.75 -0.19 28.43
C TYR A 105 27.35 -1.37 27.52
N GLY A 106 27.11 -2.56 28.08
CA GLY A 106 26.63 -3.72 27.34
C GLY A 106 25.32 -3.44 26.61
N GLY A 107 24.34 -2.84 27.28
CA GLY A 107 23.07 -2.45 26.68
C GLY A 107 23.21 -1.38 25.60
N ALA A 108 24.15 -0.42 25.76
CA ALA A 108 24.40 0.60 24.75
C ALA A 108 25.09 0.03 23.51
N LEU A 109 25.99 -0.93 23.64
CA LEU A 109 26.62 -1.65 22.53
C LEU A 109 25.58 -2.38 21.68
N ILE A 110 24.63 -3.07 22.33
CA ILE A 110 23.53 -3.75 21.62
C ILE A 110 22.67 -2.75 20.84
N ARG A 111 22.25 -1.64 21.48
CA ARG A 111 21.45 -0.60 20.82
C ARG A 111 22.16 0.07 19.65
N ALA A 112 23.49 0.18 19.73
CA ALA A 112 24.33 0.73 18.66
C ALA A 112 24.65 -0.28 17.54
N GLY A 113 24.26 -1.56 17.68
CA GLY A 113 24.57 -2.62 16.72
C GLY A 113 26.01 -3.15 16.82
N GLU A 114 26.77 -2.79 17.86
CA GLU A 114 28.17 -3.17 18.07
C GLU A 114 28.26 -4.55 18.74
N TYR A 115 27.64 -5.57 18.13
CA TYR A 115 27.47 -6.90 18.71
C TYR A 115 28.77 -7.60 19.04
N GLN A 116 29.80 -7.44 18.18
CA GLN A 116 31.12 -8.04 18.41
C GLN A 116 31.81 -7.50 19.68
N LYS A 117 31.66 -6.21 19.96
CA LYS A 117 32.17 -5.56 21.16
C LYS A 117 31.34 -5.89 22.40
N ALA A 118 30.06 -6.21 22.23
CA ALA A 118 29.17 -6.61 23.32
C ALA A 118 29.57 -7.98 23.92
N VAL A 119 30.08 -8.92 23.10
CA VAL A 119 30.44 -10.28 23.57
C VAL A 119 31.35 -10.24 24.80
N PRO A 120 32.56 -9.65 24.79
CA PRO A 120 33.43 -9.67 25.95
C PRO A 120 32.85 -8.93 27.16
N VAL A 121 32.00 -7.95 26.97
CA VAL A 121 31.28 -7.25 28.04
C VAL A 121 30.31 -8.18 28.76
N PHE A 122 29.51 -8.94 27.99
CA PHE A 122 28.58 -9.91 28.54
C PHE A 122 29.30 -11.16 29.09
N GLU A 123 30.41 -11.61 28.50
CA GLU A 123 31.26 -12.66 29.08
C GLU A 123 31.75 -12.27 30.49
N LYS A 124 32.19 -11.03 30.68
CA LYS A 124 32.54 -10.51 32.01
C LYS A 124 31.31 -10.42 32.93
N MET A 125 30.17 -9.99 32.40
CA MET A 125 28.90 -9.78 33.15
C MET A 125 28.39 -11.09 33.75
N VAL A 126 28.37 -12.18 33.00
CA VAL A 126 27.84 -13.48 33.44
C VAL A 126 28.67 -14.13 34.53
N GLN A 127 29.94 -13.76 34.70
CA GLN A 127 30.79 -14.31 35.77
C GLN A 127 30.24 -14.02 37.18
N SER A 128 29.64 -12.85 37.38
CA SER A 128 29.08 -12.42 38.67
C SER A 128 27.56 -12.16 38.63
N SER A 129 26.91 -12.32 37.47
CA SER A 129 25.50 -12.01 37.33
C SER A 129 24.60 -13.00 38.06
N THR A 130 23.53 -12.47 38.70
CA THR A 130 22.42 -13.23 39.28
C THR A 130 21.19 -13.25 38.36
N GLU A 131 21.30 -12.67 37.15
CA GLU A 131 20.20 -12.50 36.20
C GLU A 131 20.36 -13.49 35.06
N PRO A 132 19.41 -14.43 34.86
CA PRO A 132 19.45 -15.37 33.73
C PRO A 132 19.43 -14.71 32.36
N ASP A 133 18.87 -13.50 32.27
CA ASP A 133 18.76 -12.77 31.01
C ASP A 133 20.11 -12.37 30.41
N HIS A 134 21.12 -12.15 31.24
CA HIS A 134 22.49 -11.88 30.77
C HIS A 134 23.07 -13.09 30.02
N TYR A 135 22.77 -14.32 30.47
CA TYR A 135 23.19 -15.55 29.79
C TYR A 135 22.45 -15.72 28.47
N ARG A 136 21.18 -15.38 28.44
CA ARG A 136 20.38 -15.37 27.21
C ARG A 136 20.99 -14.44 26.16
N ILE A 137 21.28 -13.21 26.56
CA ILE A 137 21.86 -12.20 25.65
C ILE A 137 23.23 -12.66 25.15
N LEU A 138 24.11 -13.13 26.06
CA LEU A 138 25.43 -13.64 25.66
C LEU A 138 25.30 -14.80 24.67
N ALA A 139 24.42 -15.74 24.91
CA ALA A 139 24.22 -16.88 24.01
C ALA A 139 23.76 -16.42 22.62
N ILE A 140 22.87 -15.44 22.53
CA ILE A 140 22.43 -14.87 21.25
C ILE A 140 23.58 -14.15 20.53
N LEU A 141 24.39 -13.37 21.26
CA LEU A 141 25.55 -12.67 20.70
C LEU A 141 26.60 -13.66 20.17
N LEU A 142 26.85 -14.73 20.89
CA LEU A 142 27.79 -15.79 20.50
C LEU A 142 27.29 -16.53 19.24
N ASP A 143 25.99 -16.89 19.16
CA ASP A 143 25.42 -17.49 17.93
C ASP A 143 25.55 -16.54 16.74
N GLY A 144 25.22 -15.26 16.90
CA GLY A 144 25.39 -14.23 15.88
C GLY A 144 26.84 -14.03 15.42
N SER A 145 27.81 -14.37 16.28
CA SER A 145 29.24 -14.34 15.99
C SER A 145 29.79 -15.66 15.43
N GLY A 146 28.92 -16.65 15.18
CA GLY A 146 29.30 -17.97 14.71
C GLY A 146 29.83 -18.94 15.79
N ARG A 147 29.92 -18.50 17.06
CA ARG A 147 30.41 -19.25 18.23
C ARG A 147 29.28 -20.06 18.91
N ARG A 148 28.48 -20.79 18.11
CA ARG A 148 27.26 -21.47 18.58
C ARG A 148 27.50 -22.54 19.63
N SER A 149 28.59 -23.27 19.55
CA SER A 149 28.95 -24.27 20.58
C SER A 149 29.16 -23.62 21.95
N GLU A 150 29.78 -22.43 21.98
CA GLU A 150 29.98 -21.66 23.21
C GLU A 150 28.63 -21.06 23.69
N ALA A 151 27.75 -20.64 22.76
CA ALA A 151 26.42 -20.20 23.12
C ALA A 151 25.62 -21.29 23.87
N ILE A 152 25.70 -22.55 23.40
CA ILE A 152 25.06 -23.69 24.07
C ILE A 152 25.71 -23.89 25.48
N ALA A 153 27.05 -23.87 25.60
CA ALA A 153 27.73 -24.03 26.89
C ALA A 153 27.35 -22.92 27.89
N VAL A 154 27.15 -21.70 27.43
CA VAL A 154 26.66 -20.60 28.26
C VAL A 154 25.28 -20.89 28.82
N LEU A 155 24.36 -21.44 27.99
CA LEU A 155 23.00 -21.83 28.44
C LEU A 155 23.04 -23.04 29.38
N ASP A 156 23.97 -23.98 29.19
CA ASP A 156 24.18 -25.09 30.11
C ASP A 156 24.69 -24.56 31.49
N THR A 157 25.56 -23.59 31.47
CA THR A 157 26.02 -22.92 32.70
C THR A 157 24.86 -22.20 33.40
N ALA A 158 23.98 -21.55 32.66
CA ALA A 158 22.80 -20.90 33.22
C ALA A 158 21.84 -21.92 33.86
N GLU A 159 21.63 -23.09 33.23
CA GLU A 159 20.80 -24.15 33.81
C GLU A 159 21.39 -24.72 35.11
N VAL A 160 22.69 -24.93 35.18
CA VAL A 160 23.34 -25.38 36.41
C VAL A 160 23.17 -24.36 37.55
N ARG A 161 23.23 -23.07 37.24
CA ARG A 161 23.21 -21.98 38.23
C ARG A 161 21.80 -21.61 38.69
N PHE A 162 20.83 -21.59 37.79
CA PHE A 162 19.49 -21.06 38.05
C PHE A 162 18.39 -22.13 37.95
N GLY A 163 18.76 -23.37 37.64
CA GLY A 163 17.80 -24.39 37.27
C GLY A 163 17.24 -24.23 35.84
N ARG A 164 16.28 -25.04 35.48
CA ARG A 164 15.67 -24.99 34.16
C ARG A 164 14.75 -23.78 34.00
N ILE A 165 15.05 -22.97 33.01
CA ILE A 165 14.27 -21.79 32.66
C ILE A 165 13.70 -21.99 31.24
N PRO A 166 12.38 -22.06 31.04
CA PRO A 166 11.75 -22.48 29.79
C PRO A 166 12.23 -21.70 28.57
N HIS A 167 12.34 -20.39 28.66
CA HIS A 167 12.79 -19.56 27.53
C HIS A 167 14.27 -19.78 27.15
N LEU A 168 15.15 -20.13 28.12
CA LEU A 168 16.55 -20.47 27.84
C LEU A 168 16.66 -21.84 27.17
N CYS A 169 15.86 -22.81 27.62
CA CYS A 169 15.77 -24.15 27.01
C CYS A 169 15.33 -24.07 25.54
N ARG A 170 14.35 -23.20 25.24
CA ARG A 170 13.88 -22.97 23.86
C ARG A 170 14.96 -22.39 22.96
N ILE A 171 15.78 -21.45 23.47
CA ILE A 171 16.91 -20.90 22.71
C ILE A 171 17.97 -21.98 22.48
N ARG A 172 18.29 -22.80 23.48
CA ARG A 172 19.23 -23.92 23.34
C ARG A 172 18.75 -24.93 22.31
N GLN A 173 17.48 -25.28 22.35
CA GLN A 173 16.85 -26.14 21.35
C GLN A 173 16.97 -25.58 19.92
N TYR A 174 16.73 -24.28 19.74
CA TYR A 174 16.94 -23.60 18.47
C TYR A 174 18.39 -23.68 18.01
N PHE A 175 19.36 -23.51 18.91
CA PHE A 175 20.79 -23.66 18.58
C PHE A 175 21.17 -25.10 18.21
N TYR A 176 20.57 -26.09 18.85
CA TYR A 176 20.76 -27.49 18.47
C TYR A 176 20.27 -27.73 17.03
N LEU A 177 19.09 -27.26 16.68
CA LEU A 177 18.56 -27.39 15.31
C LEU A 177 19.46 -26.71 14.28
N ARG A 178 19.95 -25.51 14.57
CA ARG A 178 20.87 -24.79 13.69
C ARG A 178 22.27 -25.42 13.61
N SER A 179 22.63 -26.22 14.57
CA SER A 179 23.88 -26.99 14.60
C SER A 179 23.76 -28.38 13.96
N ASN A 180 22.61 -28.68 13.31
CA ASN A 180 22.27 -29.99 12.78
C ASN A 180 22.33 -31.11 13.85
N ARG A 181 21.86 -30.79 15.06
CA ARG A 181 21.77 -31.68 16.23
C ARG A 181 20.29 -31.89 16.63
N PRO A 182 19.46 -32.50 15.76
CA PRO A 182 18.02 -32.59 16.01
C PRO A 182 17.64 -33.55 17.14
N LEU A 183 18.47 -34.54 17.45
CA LEU A 183 18.19 -35.48 18.55
C LEU A 183 18.26 -34.78 19.90
N GLU A 184 19.27 -33.92 20.08
CA GLU A 184 19.43 -33.12 21.29
C GLU A 184 18.31 -32.07 21.43
N ALA A 185 17.91 -31.45 20.30
CA ALA A 185 16.75 -30.56 20.31
C ALA A 185 15.46 -31.29 20.73
N GLU A 186 15.24 -32.49 20.25
CA GLU A 186 14.09 -33.31 20.63
C GLU A 186 14.16 -33.73 22.11
N ALA A 187 15.31 -34.19 22.57
CA ALA A 187 15.50 -34.57 23.97
C ALA A 187 15.22 -33.40 24.92
N GLU A 188 15.68 -32.19 24.54
CA GLU A 188 15.42 -30.97 25.29
C GLU A 188 13.92 -30.65 25.40
N ALA A 189 13.20 -30.74 24.25
CA ALA A 189 11.76 -30.48 24.21
C ALA A 189 10.94 -31.52 24.98
N ARG A 190 11.32 -32.82 24.86
CA ARG A 190 10.68 -33.91 25.63
C ARG A 190 10.86 -33.75 27.14
N LYS A 191 12.08 -33.38 27.56
CA LYS A 191 12.35 -33.14 28.97
C LYS A 191 11.50 -31.99 29.52
N ALA A 192 11.25 -30.94 28.74
CA ALA A 192 10.35 -29.84 29.13
C ALA A 192 8.90 -30.32 29.31
N ILE A 193 8.43 -31.26 28.48
CA ILE A 193 7.09 -31.86 28.60
C ILE A 193 7.02 -32.79 29.81
N GLU A 194 8.05 -33.59 30.08
CA GLU A 194 8.10 -34.46 31.27
C GLU A 194 8.03 -33.66 32.56
N GLU A 195 8.68 -32.51 32.64
CA GLU A 195 8.69 -31.62 33.80
C GLU A 195 7.36 -30.84 33.95
N ALA A 196 6.77 -30.41 32.84
CA ALA A 196 5.54 -29.59 32.84
C ALA A 196 4.64 -29.94 31.62
N PRO A 197 3.90 -31.04 31.68
CA PRO A 197 3.10 -31.53 30.53
C PRO A 197 1.87 -30.68 30.23
N TYR A 198 1.47 -29.83 31.16
CA TYR A 198 0.29 -28.94 31.04
C TYR A 198 0.64 -27.55 30.49
N ILE A 199 1.89 -27.31 30.08
CA ILE A 199 2.32 -26.07 29.43
C ILE A 199 2.26 -26.26 27.92
N ALA A 200 1.34 -25.55 27.25
CA ALA A 200 1.14 -25.64 25.80
C ALA A 200 2.40 -25.32 24.98
N GLU A 201 3.19 -24.34 25.43
CA GLU A 201 4.45 -23.93 24.79
C GLU A 201 5.47 -25.06 24.70
N ASN A 202 5.50 -26.00 25.65
CA ASN A 202 6.40 -27.14 25.59
C ASN A 202 6.03 -28.09 24.43
N HIS A 203 4.75 -28.29 24.20
CA HIS A 203 4.26 -29.09 23.07
C HIS A 203 4.45 -28.37 21.72
N ILE A 204 4.27 -27.03 21.68
CA ILE A 204 4.61 -26.21 20.49
C ILE A 204 6.09 -26.37 20.17
N SER A 205 6.96 -26.26 21.18
CA SER A 205 8.41 -26.37 21.02
C SER A 205 8.80 -27.75 20.44
N LEU A 206 8.20 -28.84 20.92
CA LEU A 206 8.42 -30.19 20.35
C LEU A 206 7.88 -30.28 18.91
N ALA A 207 6.73 -29.68 18.62
CA ALA A 207 6.16 -29.65 17.29
C ALA A 207 7.09 -28.91 16.29
N GLU A 208 7.70 -27.81 16.70
CA GLU A 208 8.67 -27.06 15.89
C GLU A 208 9.93 -27.90 15.58
N VAL A 209 10.43 -28.70 16.54
CA VAL A 209 11.53 -29.62 16.29
C VAL A 209 11.15 -30.67 15.23
N TYR A 210 9.95 -31.26 15.37
CA TYR A 210 9.47 -32.23 14.38
C TYR A 210 9.26 -31.58 13.01
N ALA A 211 8.72 -30.37 12.97
CA ALA A 211 8.56 -29.61 11.74
C ALA A 211 9.91 -29.30 11.07
N ALA A 212 10.91 -28.86 11.84
CA ALA A 212 12.26 -28.58 11.35
C ALA A 212 12.93 -29.84 10.76
N THR A 213 12.63 -31.01 11.33
CA THR A 213 13.18 -32.31 10.89
C THR A 213 12.30 -33.05 9.89
N ARG A 214 11.29 -32.40 9.31
CA ARG A 214 10.35 -32.96 8.32
C ARG A 214 9.52 -34.16 8.83
N ARG A 215 9.37 -34.31 10.12
CA ARG A 215 8.51 -35.31 10.76
C ARG A 215 7.11 -34.73 10.99
N ASP A 216 6.45 -34.35 9.89
CA ASP A 216 5.23 -33.53 9.91
C ASP A 216 4.06 -34.18 10.67
N SER A 217 3.91 -35.51 10.60
CA SER A 217 2.87 -36.21 11.37
C SER A 217 3.05 -36.04 12.89
N LEU A 218 4.29 -36.15 13.38
CA LEU A 218 4.59 -35.96 14.80
C LEU A 218 4.44 -34.49 15.21
N ALA A 219 4.81 -33.55 14.31
CA ALA A 219 4.57 -32.13 14.54
C ALA A 219 3.07 -31.83 14.72
N LEU A 220 2.21 -32.37 13.85
CA LEU A 220 0.75 -32.18 13.96
C LEU A 220 0.19 -32.74 15.27
N VAL A 221 0.62 -33.92 15.70
CA VAL A 221 0.19 -34.48 16.99
C VAL A 221 0.61 -33.56 18.15
N SER A 222 1.84 -33.04 18.11
CA SER A 222 2.34 -32.15 19.16
C SER A 222 1.59 -30.80 19.17
N PHE A 223 1.27 -30.20 18.00
CA PHE A 223 0.41 -29.03 17.93
C PHE A 223 -1.00 -29.30 18.46
N GLN A 224 -1.57 -30.48 18.15
CA GLN A 224 -2.89 -30.88 18.67
C GLN A 224 -2.88 -31.01 20.20
N ASN A 225 -1.80 -31.56 20.77
CA ASN A 225 -1.63 -31.63 22.22
C ASN A 225 -1.55 -30.25 22.85
N ALA A 226 -0.80 -29.31 22.24
CA ALA A 226 -0.75 -27.93 22.70
C ALA A 226 -2.13 -27.26 22.69
N ILE A 227 -2.89 -27.45 21.62
CA ILE A 227 -4.26 -26.92 21.49
C ILE A 227 -5.22 -27.57 22.50
N ALA A 228 -5.04 -28.86 22.79
CA ALA A 228 -5.89 -29.58 23.75
C ALA A 228 -5.72 -29.07 25.22
N ILE A 229 -4.55 -28.53 25.56
CA ILE A 229 -4.28 -27.92 26.88
C ILE A 229 -5.09 -26.64 27.03
N ASP A 230 -5.08 -25.78 26.04
CA ASP A 230 -5.88 -24.56 25.99
C ASP A 230 -6.37 -24.30 24.56
N THR A 231 -7.65 -24.57 24.33
CA THR A 231 -8.29 -24.38 23.01
C THR A 231 -8.50 -22.92 22.66
N THR A 232 -8.33 -22.00 23.60
CA THR A 232 -8.52 -20.54 23.42
C THR A 232 -7.19 -19.81 23.20
N ALA A 233 -6.05 -20.45 23.51
CA ALA A 233 -4.73 -19.85 23.37
C ALA A 233 -4.40 -19.57 21.91
N ILE A 234 -4.22 -18.28 21.58
CA ILE A 234 -3.85 -17.84 20.21
C ILE A 234 -2.53 -18.46 19.77
N GLU A 235 -1.57 -18.57 20.68
CA GLU A 235 -0.20 -19.00 20.39
C GLU A 235 -0.17 -20.40 19.78
N SER A 236 -0.98 -21.32 20.30
CA SER A 236 -1.07 -22.71 19.79
C SER A 236 -1.65 -22.76 18.36
N TRP A 237 -2.70 -22.00 18.12
CA TRP A 237 -3.30 -21.89 16.79
C TRP A 237 -2.41 -21.16 15.80
N ALA A 238 -1.73 -20.11 16.23
CA ALA A 238 -0.79 -19.35 15.38
C ALA A 238 0.42 -20.21 14.97
N ALA A 239 0.98 -20.99 15.91
CA ALA A 239 2.08 -21.92 15.60
C ALA A 239 1.66 -22.98 14.56
N LEU A 240 0.45 -23.53 14.69
CA LEU A 240 -0.10 -24.48 13.70
C LEU A 240 -0.37 -23.80 12.35
N ALA A 241 -0.87 -22.56 12.36
CA ALA A 241 -1.05 -21.77 11.12
C ALA A 241 0.29 -21.55 10.40
N GLU A 242 1.32 -21.12 11.13
CA GLU A 242 2.67 -20.93 10.58
C GLU A 242 3.25 -22.24 10.00
N PHE A 243 3.04 -23.36 10.68
CA PHE A 243 3.43 -24.68 10.17
C PHE A 243 2.79 -24.96 8.81
N TYR A 244 1.47 -24.78 8.66
CA TYR A 244 0.78 -25.01 7.40
C TYR A 244 1.23 -24.03 6.31
N GLN A 245 1.46 -22.75 6.67
CA GLN A 245 1.96 -21.75 5.75
C GLN A 245 3.35 -22.14 5.20
N LYS A 246 4.29 -22.52 6.07
CA LYS A 246 5.63 -22.99 5.68
C LYS A 246 5.62 -24.27 4.83
N ARG A 247 4.58 -25.07 4.94
CA ARG A 247 4.36 -26.28 4.12
C ARG A 247 3.58 -26.00 2.83
N ASN A 248 3.23 -24.75 2.54
CA ASN A 248 2.36 -24.37 1.40
C ASN A 248 1.01 -25.09 1.40
N GLN A 249 0.52 -25.52 2.57
CA GLN A 249 -0.78 -26.18 2.74
C GLN A 249 -1.88 -25.13 2.95
N GLN A 250 -2.14 -24.34 1.90
CA GLN A 250 -2.97 -23.13 1.97
C GLN A 250 -4.40 -23.40 2.47
N SER A 251 -5.00 -24.53 2.09
CA SER A 251 -6.35 -24.87 2.55
C SER A 251 -6.42 -25.12 4.07
N ALA A 252 -5.44 -25.83 4.62
CA ALA A 252 -5.34 -26.05 6.05
C ALA A 252 -5.04 -24.74 6.80
N TYR A 253 -4.14 -23.93 6.26
CA TYR A 253 -3.83 -22.61 6.78
C TYR A 253 -5.08 -21.73 6.92
N LEU A 254 -5.89 -21.60 5.86
CA LEU A 254 -7.14 -20.84 5.88
C LEU A 254 -8.17 -21.38 6.90
N SER A 255 -8.21 -22.70 7.06
CA SER A 255 -9.08 -23.32 8.10
C SER A 255 -8.68 -22.92 9.52
N ILE A 256 -7.36 -22.85 9.79
CA ILE A 256 -6.86 -22.39 11.10
C ILE A 256 -7.08 -20.88 11.26
N LEU A 257 -6.89 -20.10 10.22
CA LEU A 257 -7.19 -18.65 10.24
C LEU A 257 -8.66 -18.38 10.56
N GLY A 258 -9.59 -19.22 10.10
CA GLY A 258 -11.01 -19.11 10.47
C GLY A 258 -11.23 -19.16 11.97
N ARG A 259 -10.49 -20.02 12.68
CA ARG A 259 -10.54 -20.09 14.16
C ARG A 259 -9.85 -18.89 14.82
N LEU A 260 -8.71 -18.46 14.30
CA LEU A 260 -8.01 -17.27 14.79
C LEU A 260 -8.85 -16.00 14.62
N PHE A 261 -9.54 -15.86 13.49
CA PHE A 261 -10.41 -14.70 13.24
C PHE A 261 -11.65 -14.69 14.15
N ALA A 262 -12.15 -15.86 14.53
CA ALA A 262 -13.23 -15.99 15.51
C ALA A 262 -12.75 -15.73 16.95
N ASN A 263 -11.45 -15.77 17.23
CA ASN A 263 -10.92 -15.54 18.57
C ASN A 263 -10.92 -14.03 18.90
N GLU A 264 -11.54 -13.65 20.02
CA GLU A 264 -11.64 -12.24 20.44
C GLU A 264 -10.31 -11.64 20.92
N GLN A 265 -9.37 -12.48 21.34
CA GLN A 265 -8.05 -12.03 21.81
C GLN A 265 -7.16 -11.61 20.63
N MET A 266 -7.43 -12.08 19.38
CA MET A 266 -6.68 -11.63 18.21
C MET A 266 -7.08 -10.19 17.85
N PRO A 267 -6.14 -9.22 17.86
CA PRO A 267 -6.43 -7.83 17.52
C PRO A 267 -7.04 -7.70 16.13
N LEU A 268 -8.02 -6.79 15.97
CA LEU A 268 -8.69 -6.56 14.70
C LEU A 268 -7.71 -6.13 13.61
N GLU A 269 -6.74 -5.30 13.97
CA GLU A 269 -5.70 -4.81 13.04
C GLU A 269 -4.89 -5.97 12.47
N ALA A 270 -4.60 -6.99 13.28
CA ALA A 270 -3.89 -8.19 12.84
C ALA A 270 -4.76 -9.02 11.86
N LYS A 271 -6.07 -9.17 12.15
CA LYS A 271 -7.02 -9.85 11.25
C LYS A 271 -7.11 -9.14 9.89
N ILE A 272 -7.18 -7.81 9.91
CA ILE A 272 -7.22 -6.97 8.69
C ILE A 272 -5.92 -7.08 7.89
N ALA A 273 -4.77 -7.00 8.56
CA ALA A 273 -3.46 -7.12 7.92
C ALA A 273 -3.29 -8.48 7.24
N GLU A 274 -3.66 -9.55 7.95
CA GLU A 274 -3.60 -10.91 7.40
C GLU A 274 -4.54 -11.08 6.19
N TRP A 275 -5.77 -10.58 6.27
CA TRP A 275 -6.69 -10.61 5.13
C TRP A 275 -6.11 -9.90 3.89
N LYS A 276 -5.54 -8.71 4.05
CA LYS A 276 -4.93 -7.95 2.95
C LYS A 276 -3.76 -8.71 2.30
N GLN A 277 -2.94 -9.35 3.12
CA GLN A 277 -1.83 -10.19 2.64
C GLN A 277 -2.36 -11.39 1.85
N LEU A 278 -3.34 -12.11 2.37
CA LEU A 278 -3.97 -13.25 1.72
C LEU A 278 -4.57 -12.88 0.36
N LYS A 279 -5.30 -11.75 0.27
CA LYS A 279 -5.94 -11.27 -0.96
C LYS A 279 -4.92 -10.93 -2.06
N SER A 280 -3.67 -10.63 -1.72
CA SER A 280 -2.62 -10.32 -2.70
C SER A 280 -2.23 -11.52 -3.57
N ASP A 281 -2.42 -12.75 -3.10
CA ASP A 281 -2.21 -13.98 -3.87
C ASP A 281 -3.46 -14.34 -4.68
N ILE A 282 -3.57 -13.75 -5.87
CA ILE A 282 -4.73 -13.90 -6.77
C ILE A 282 -4.97 -15.36 -7.17
N ALA A 283 -3.91 -16.17 -7.32
CA ALA A 283 -4.02 -17.56 -7.75
C ALA A 283 -4.69 -18.42 -6.66
N ASN A 284 -4.22 -18.32 -5.43
CA ASN A 284 -4.82 -19.01 -4.29
C ASN A 284 -6.20 -18.46 -3.96
N TYR A 285 -6.39 -17.14 -4.05
CA TYR A 285 -7.70 -16.51 -3.85
C TYR A 285 -8.78 -17.10 -4.78
N ARG A 286 -8.48 -17.27 -6.06
CA ARG A 286 -9.42 -17.89 -7.01
C ARG A 286 -9.64 -19.37 -6.75
N ARG A 287 -8.57 -20.12 -6.48
CA ARG A 287 -8.61 -21.56 -6.26
C ARG A 287 -9.37 -21.96 -5.00
N LEU A 288 -9.23 -21.19 -3.92
CA LEU A 288 -9.77 -21.49 -2.60
C LEU A 288 -10.87 -20.48 -2.21
N TYR A 289 -11.54 -19.89 -3.21
CA TYR A 289 -12.54 -18.86 -3.03
C TYR A 289 -13.56 -19.15 -1.90
N PRO A 290 -14.16 -20.36 -1.75
CA PRO A 290 -15.13 -20.61 -0.69
C PRO A 290 -14.56 -20.39 0.72
N GLN A 291 -13.27 -20.68 0.93
CA GLN A 291 -12.61 -20.51 2.22
C GLN A 291 -12.29 -19.03 2.50
N TYR A 292 -11.87 -18.29 1.46
CA TYR A 292 -11.71 -16.85 1.55
C TYR A 292 -13.04 -16.14 1.82
N ASP A 293 -14.12 -16.55 1.14
CA ASP A 293 -15.46 -16.01 1.35
C ASP A 293 -15.94 -16.24 2.80
N ALA A 294 -15.77 -17.46 3.32
CA ALA A 294 -16.11 -17.78 4.71
C ALA A 294 -15.30 -16.95 5.71
N LEU A 295 -14.02 -16.74 5.45
CA LEU A 295 -13.12 -15.98 6.33
C LEU A 295 -13.52 -14.50 6.41
N ILE A 296 -13.72 -13.84 5.27
CA ILE A 296 -14.10 -12.42 5.28
C ILE A 296 -15.53 -12.18 5.77
N LYS A 297 -16.45 -13.11 5.50
CA LYS A 297 -17.80 -13.08 6.07
C LYS A 297 -17.76 -13.18 7.58
N SER A 298 -16.97 -14.10 8.14
CA SER A 298 -16.80 -14.22 9.58
C SER A 298 -16.25 -12.92 10.19
N LEU A 299 -15.25 -12.30 9.53
CA LEU A 299 -14.72 -11.02 9.97
C LEU A 299 -15.78 -9.91 9.94
N PHE A 300 -16.55 -9.80 8.86
CA PHE A 300 -17.62 -8.80 8.74
C PHE A 300 -18.75 -9.02 9.75
N ILE A 301 -19.14 -10.27 10.01
CA ILE A 301 -20.16 -10.60 11.03
C ILE A 301 -19.68 -10.20 12.42
N GLY A 302 -18.40 -10.43 12.75
CA GLY A 302 -17.80 -10.05 14.03
C GLY A 302 -17.66 -8.54 14.23
N TYR A 303 -17.47 -7.78 13.15
CA TYR A 303 -17.20 -6.34 13.20
C TYR A 303 -18.03 -5.55 12.17
N PRO A 304 -19.38 -5.64 12.21
CA PRO A 304 -20.25 -5.09 11.16
C PRO A 304 -20.26 -3.55 11.10
N SER A 305 -19.87 -2.88 12.17
CA SER A 305 -19.79 -1.42 12.24
C SER A 305 -18.37 -0.88 11.98
N ASN A 306 -17.39 -1.76 11.76
CA ASN A 306 -16.05 -1.32 11.42
C ASN A 306 -15.98 -1.01 9.91
N LYS A 307 -15.63 0.25 9.60
CA LYS A 307 -15.61 0.76 8.22
C LYS A 307 -14.65 -0.01 7.33
N GLU A 308 -13.45 -0.24 7.80
CA GLU A 308 -12.41 -0.91 7.02
C GLU A 308 -12.79 -2.35 6.70
N VAL A 309 -13.37 -3.06 7.67
CA VAL A 309 -13.88 -4.42 7.46
C VAL A 309 -15.04 -4.43 6.46
N ALA A 310 -15.97 -3.46 6.55
CA ALA A 310 -17.07 -3.35 5.62
C ALA A 310 -16.59 -3.05 4.19
N ASP A 311 -15.58 -2.18 4.04
CA ASP A 311 -14.95 -1.92 2.74
C ASP A 311 -14.27 -3.16 2.15
N LEU A 312 -13.49 -3.87 2.95
CA LEU A 312 -12.83 -5.11 2.53
C LEU A 312 -13.84 -6.18 2.10
N TYR A 313 -14.97 -6.28 2.80
CA TYR A 313 -16.04 -7.21 2.44
C TYR A 313 -16.75 -6.78 1.16
N ALA A 314 -17.05 -5.49 0.99
CA ALA A 314 -17.64 -4.95 -0.23
C ALA A 314 -16.74 -5.18 -1.47
N GLU A 315 -15.43 -4.95 -1.33
CA GLU A 315 -14.45 -5.26 -2.37
C GLU A 315 -14.37 -6.76 -2.72
N HIS A 316 -14.48 -7.62 -1.69
CA HIS A 316 -14.56 -9.07 -1.91
C HIS A 316 -15.81 -9.44 -2.70
N LEU A 317 -16.96 -8.87 -2.36
CA LEU A 317 -18.21 -9.08 -3.08
C LEU A 317 -18.13 -8.65 -4.55
N ILE A 318 -17.49 -7.51 -4.84
CA ILE A 318 -17.24 -7.07 -6.23
C ILE A 318 -16.35 -8.09 -6.96
N SER A 319 -15.23 -8.47 -6.33
CA SER A 319 -14.26 -9.42 -6.92
C SER A 319 -14.87 -10.80 -7.20
N SER A 320 -15.90 -11.17 -6.47
CA SER A 320 -16.63 -12.43 -6.62
C SER A 320 -17.86 -12.37 -7.53
N GLY A 321 -18.15 -11.20 -8.11
CA GLY A 321 -19.32 -10.99 -8.97
C GLY A 321 -20.64 -10.76 -8.21
N ASN A 322 -20.60 -10.70 -6.86
CA ASN A 322 -21.78 -10.41 -6.03
C ASN A 322 -22.07 -8.90 -5.96
N ILE A 323 -22.09 -8.26 -7.13
CA ILE A 323 -22.11 -6.81 -7.30
C ILE A 323 -23.32 -6.15 -6.65
N LYS A 324 -24.52 -6.80 -6.73
CA LYS A 324 -25.74 -6.27 -6.11
C LYS A 324 -25.69 -6.25 -4.59
N GLU A 325 -24.99 -7.19 -3.97
CA GLU A 325 -24.80 -7.23 -2.52
C GLU A 325 -23.78 -6.18 -2.07
N ALA A 326 -22.68 -6.02 -2.81
CA ALA A 326 -21.74 -4.93 -2.60
C ALA A 326 -22.41 -3.56 -2.66
N LEU A 327 -23.26 -3.34 -3.66
CA LEU A 327 -24.03 -2.10 -3.79
C LEU A 327 -24.93 -1.84 -2.59
N ARG A 328 -25.65 -2.86 -2.11
CA ARG A 328 -26.50 -2.75 -0.91
C ARG A 328 -25.67 -2.38 0.31
N LEU A 329 -24.47 -2.97 0.46
CA LEU A 329 -23.58 -2.67 1.55
C LEU A 329 -23.07 -1.23 1.50
N TYR A 330 -22.58 -0.75 0.34
CA TYR A 330 -22.14 0.63 0.18
C TYR A 330 -23.26 1.64 0.46
N LYS A 331 -24.47 1.39 -0.04
CA LYS A 331 -25.63 2.25 0.26
C LYS A 331 -25.94 2.29 1.76
N LYS A 332 -25.93 1.13 2.42
CA LYS A 332 -26.14 1.05 3.89
C LYS A 332 -25.07 1.81 4.66
N MET A 333 -23.80 1.77 4.21
CA MET A 333 -22.72 2.51 4.87
C MET A 333 -22.93 4.02 4.79
N MET A 334 -23.53 4.52 3.74
CA MET A 334 -23.86 5.96 3.59
C MET A 334 -24.92 6.45 4.58
N ASP A 335 -25.76 5.59 5.11
CA ASP A 335 -26.85 5.99 6.04
C ASP A 335 -26.32 6.44 7.41
N TYR A 336 -25.12 5.99 7.81
CA TYR A 336 -24.56 6.25 9.12
C TYR A 336 -23.14 6.82 9.10
N GLU A 337 -22.56 7.03 7.92
CA GLU A 337 -21.25 7.64 7.76
C GLU A 337 -21.34 9.07 7.25
N LYS A 338 -20.31 9.88 7.59
CA LYS A 338 -20.15 11.17 6.90
C LYS A 338 -19.91 10.92 5.41
N PRO A 339 -20.44 11.79 4.52
CA PRO A 339 -20.21 11.65 3.09
C PRO A 339 -18.74 11.45 2.75
N GLN A 340 -18.44 10.44 1.94
CA GLN A 340 -17.10 10.12 1.45
C GLN A 340 -17.15 10.01 -0.07
N LEU A 341 -16.26 10.73 -0.75
CA LEU A 341 -16.25 10.81 -2.22
C LEU A 341 -16.05 9.44 -2.87
N ASP A 342 -15.14 8.63 -2.36
CA ASP A 342 -14.83 7.29 -2.85
C ASP A 342 -16.05 6.36 -2.81
N LYS A 343 -16.86 6.43 -1.76
CA LYS A 343 -18.09 5.64 -1.63
C LYS A 343 -19.14 6.04 -2.68
N PHE A 344 -19.34 7.34 -2.89
CA PHE A 344 -20.20 7.82 -3.96
C PHE A 344 -19.74 7.34 -5.33
N LEU A 345 -18.45 7.46 -5.62
CA LEU A 345 -17.88 7.02 -6.88
C LEU A 345 -18.06 5.50 -7.09
N ARG A 346 -17.89 4.69 -6.04
CA ARG A 346 -18.13 3.24 -6.10
C ARG A 346 -19.59 2.91 -6.37
N ILE A 347 -20.53 3.56 -5.69
CA ILE A 347 -21.97 3.38 -5.96
C ILE A 347 -22.31 3.74 -7.39
N ILE A 348 -21.83 4.90 -7.86
CA ILE A 348 -22.08 5.38 -9.23
C ILE A 348 -21.49 4.40 -10.27
N GLU A 349 -20.27 3.91 -10.04
CA GLU A 349 -19.61 2.92 -10.90
C GLU A 349 -20.45 1.63 -11.00
N ILE A 350 -20.89 1.10 -9.85
CA ILE A 350 -21.69 -0.12 -9.81
C ILE A 350 -23.07 0.10 -10.45
N GLU A 351 -23.73 1.22 -10.16
CA GLU A 351 -25.03 1.54 -10.78
C GLU A 351 -24.92 1.73 -12.30
N SER A 352 -23.82 2.32 -12.77
CA SER A 352 -23.50 2.44 -14.19
C SER A 352 -23.28 1.06 -14.83
N TYR A 353 -22.53 0.17 -14.18
CA TYR A 353 -22.31 -1.20 -14.63
C TYR A 353 -23.63 -2.00 -14.72
N LEU A 354 -24.58 -1.72 -13.82
CA LEU A 354 -25.91 -2.34 -13.80
C LEU A 354 -26.91 -1.64 -14.75
N GLU A 355 -26.47 -0.64 -15.50
CA GLU A 355 -27.28 0.17 -16.44
C GLU A 355 -28.47 0.91 -15.78
N HIS A 356 -28.35 1.24 -14.49
CA HIS A 356 -29.39 1.96 -13.73
C HIS A 356 -29.22 3.48 -13.88
N ALA A 357 -29.53 4.03 -15.04
CA ALA A 357 -29.29 5.43 -15.39
C ALA A 357 -29.86 6.45 -14.39
N ASP A 358 -31.07 6.24 -13.87
CA ASP A 358 -31.72 7.15 -12.91
C ASP A 358 -30.97 7.14 -11.55
N SER A 359 -30.48 5.97 -11.11
CA SER A 359 -29.67 5.85 -9.90
C SER A 359 -28.33 6.55 -10.08
N VAL A 360 -27.68 6.42 -11.24
CA VAL A 360 -26.42 7.13 -11.55
C VAL A 360 -26.62 8.64 -11.41
N LYS A 361 -27.68 9.20 -12.01
CA LYS A 361 -28.00 10.63 -11.88
C LYS A 361 -28.27 11.04 -10.45
N HIS A 362 -29.05 10.26 -9.72
CA HIS A 362 -29.39 10.52 -8.32
C HIS A 362 -28.14 10.58 -7.44
N TYR A 363 -27.29 9.54 -7.47
CA TYR A 363 -26.09 9.50 -6.65
C TYR A 363 -25.03 10.52 -7.08
N THR A 364 -24.96 10.84 -8.38
CA THR A 364 -24.10 11.94 -8.87
C THR A 364 -24.56 13.29 -8.32
N SER A 365 -25.88 13.55 -8.29
CA SER A 365 -26.44 14.77 -7.71
C SER A 365 -26.16 14.90 -6.21
N LEU A 366 -26.33 13.80 -5.45
CA LEU A 366 -26.01 13.78 -4.03
C LEU A 366 -24.50 14.00 -3.79
N ALA A 367 -23.66 13.35 -4.59
CA ALA A 367 -22.21 13.46 -4.47
C ALA A 367 -21.72 14.88 -4.74
N ILE A 368 -22.21 15.54 -5.80
CA ILE A 368 -21.78 16.91 -6.14
C ILE A 368 -22.23 17.93 -5.08
N HIS A 369 -23.40 17.70 -4.47
CA HIS A 369 -23.85 18.52 -3.36
C HIS A 369 -22.91 18.44 -2.16
N ALA A 370 -22.38 17.24 -1.86
CA ALA A 370 -21.43 17.02 -0.77
C ALA A 370 -19.98 17.45 -1.15
N PHE A 371 -19.60 17.31 -2.42
CA PHE A 371 -18.25 17.57 -2.93
C PHE A 371 -18.27 18.44 -4.18
N PRO A 372 -18.71 19.72 -4.09
CA PRO A 372 -18.94 20.57 -5.26
C PRO A 372 -17.68 20.91 -6.07
N ARG A 373 -16.49 20.74 -5.50
CA ARG A 373 -15.19 21.00 -6.15
C ARG A 373 -14.52 19.75 -6.71
N SER A 374 -15.21 18.61 -6.72
CA SER A 374 -14.65 17.37 -7.24
C SER A 374 -14.63 17.39 -8.77
N VAL A 375 -13.43 17.46 -9.35
CA VAL A 375 -13.23 17.42 -10.80
C VAL A 375 -13.84 16.16 -11.40
N GLN A 376 -13.71 15.03 -10.73
CA GLN A 376 -14.27 13.74 -11.21
C GLN A 376 -15.80 13.78 -11.31
N LEU A 377 -16.48 14.36 -10.32
CA LEU A 377 -17.93 14.47 -10.34
C LEU A 377 -18.42 15.47 -11.39
N LEU A 378 -17.71 16.59 -11.57
CA LEU A 378 -18.02 17.58 -12.60
C LEU A 378 -17.84 17.00 -14.01
N GLN A 379 -16.78 16.20 -14.23
CA GLN A 379 -16.62 15.44 -15.48
C GLN A 379 -17.78 14.46 -15.71
N LEU A 380 -18.19 13.74 -14.67
CA LEU A 380 -19.33 12.82 -14.77
C LEU A 380 -20.63 13.55 -15.10
N GLN A 381 -20.90 14.71 -14.48
CA GLN A 381 -22.05 15.54 -14.83
C GLN A 381 -22.02 16.01 -16.30
N SER A 382 -20.82 16.35 -16.78
CA SER A 382 -20.64 16.70 -18.20
C SER A 382 -21.00 15.53 -19.13
N VAL A 383 -20.55 14.31 -18.79
CA VAL A 383 -20.91 13.10 -19.55
C VAL A 383 -22.42 12.87 -19.56
N LEU A 384 -23.07 12.94 -18.40
CA LEU A 384 -24.54 12.76 -18.28
C LEU A 384 -25.28 13.82 -19.07
N ALA A 385 -24.88 15.08 -19.01
CA ALA A 385 -25.45 16.17 -19.77
C ALA A 385 -25.26 15.96 -21.29
N SER A 386 -24.10 15.47 -21.73
CA SER A 386 -23.83 15.15 -23.14
C SER A 386 -24.73 14.02 -23.67
N GLN A 387 -24.94 12.98 -22.89
CA GLN A 387 -25.83 11.86 -23.25
C GLN A 387 -27.27 12.36 -23.47
N GLU A 388 -27.67 13.38 -22.70
CA GLU A 388 -28.99 14.05 -22.87
C GLU A 388 -28.98 15.15 -23.94
N LYS A 389 -27.88 15.31 -24.68
CA LYS A 389 -27.66 16.35 -25.70
C LYS A 389 -27.73 17.78 -25.15
N ARG A 390 -27.55 17.95 -23.82
CA ARG A 390 -27.45 19.24 -23.14
C ARG A 390 -26.01 19.74 -23.16
N TYR A 391 -25.51 20.03 -24.35
CA TYR A 391 -24.08 20.33 -24.58
C TYR A 391 -23.62 21.61 -23.91
N ASP A 392 -24.51 22.59 -23.72
CA ASP A 392 -24.16 23.83 -23.00
C ASP A 392 -23.89 23.54 -21.50
N ASP A 393 -24.76 22.74 -20.87
CA ASP A 393 -24.56 22.32 -19.49
C ASP A 393 -23.28 21.48 -19.32
N ALA A 394 -23.06 20.53 -20.25
CA ALA A 394 -21.87 19.70 -20.27
C ALA A 394 -20.58 20.54 -20.31
N LYS A 395 -20.58 21.60 -21.13
CA LYS A 395 -19.46 22.53 -21.23
C LYS A 395 -19.27 23.33 -19.95
N ILE A 396 -20.34 23.82 -19.32
CA ILE A 396 -20.29 24.56 -18.05
C ILE A 396 -19.62 23.70 -16.99
N HIS A 397 -20.01 22.45 -16.82
CA HIS A 397 -19.41 21.55 -15.83
C HIS A 397 -17.90 21.30 -16.08
N LEU A 398 -17.48 21.16 -17.35
CA LEU A 398 -16.06 21.04 -17.66
C LEU A 398 -15.28 22.33 -17.43
N GLN A 399 -15.89 23.49 -17.66
CA GLN A 399 -15.26 24.79 -17.36
C GLN A 399 -15.08 24.97 -15.84
N GLU A 400 -16.08 24.59 -15.05
CA GLU A 400 -15.98 24.57 -13.60
C GLU A 400 -14.89 23.58 -13.12
N ALA A 401 -14.85 22.37 -13.69
CA ALA A 401 -13.80 21.40 -13.40
C ALA A 401 -12.38 21.94 -13.68
N LEU A 402 -12.24 22.78 -14.73
CA LEU A 402 -10.98 23.37 -15.13
C LEU A 402 -10.43 24.35 -14.08
N GLU A 403 -11.32 25.01 -13.31
CA GLU A 403 -10.93 25.90 -12.21
C GLU A 403 -10.28 25.15 -11.04
N TYR A 404 -10.69 23.90 -10.81
CA TYR A 404 -10.18 23.05 -9.72
C TYR A 404 -9.10 22.07 -10.18
N ALA A 405 -8.70 22.10 -11.44
CA ALA A 405 -7.66 21.21 -11.96
C ALA A 405 -6.28 21.54 -11.39
N GLU A 406 -5.64 20.56 -10.76
CA GLU A 406 -4.40 20.75 -10.00
C GLU A 406 -3.14 20.82 -10.88
N ASN A 407 -3.17 20.20 -12.08
CA ASN A 407 -2.01 20.09 -12.94
C ASN A 407 -2.36 20.25 -14.42
N ASP A 408 -1.33 20.49 -15.25
CA ASP A 408 -1.51 20.75 -16.68
C ASP A 408 -1.96 19.51 -17.47
N THR A 409 -1.66 18.31 -17.02
CA THR A 409 -2.17 17.07 -17.63
C THR A 409 -3.68 16.98 -17.51
N LEU A 410 -4.22 17.25 -16.31
CA LEU A 410 -5.67 17.26 -16.06
C LEU A 410 -6.36 18.41 -16.81
N ARG A 411 -5.74 19.63 -16.80
CA ARG A 411 -6.24 20.76 -17.59
C ARG A 411 -6.28 20.46 -19.08
N SER A 412 -5.25 19.80 -19.61
CA SER A 412 -5.21 19.36 -21.01
C SER A 412 -6.34 18.38 -21.32
N SER A 413 -6.59 17.40 -20.45
CA SER A 413 -7.68 16.43 -20.62
C SER A 413 -9.05 17.11 -20.63
N LEU A 414 -9.29 18.03 -19.69
CA LEU A 414 -10.55 18.79 -19.61
C LEU A 414 -10.77 19.68 -20.83
N LEU A 415 -9.71 20.36 -21.30
CA LEU A 415 -9.78 21.14 -22.56
C LEU A 415 -10.03 20.26 -23.78
N GLY A 416 -9.50 19.05 -23.80
CA GLY A 416 -9.81 18.04 -24.80
C GLY A 416 -11.32 17.72 -24.81
N SER A 417 -11.86 17.39 -23.63
CA SER A 417 -13.30 17.10 -23.48
C SER A 417 -14.18 18.29 -23.87
N ILE A 418 -13.76 19.53 -23.54
CA ILE A 418 -14.48 20.75 -24.02
C ILE A 418 -14.44 20.83 -25.55
N GLY A 419 -13.30 20.45 -26.17
CA GLY A 419 -13.17 20.37 -27.62
C GLY A 419 -14.15 19.36 -28.24
N ASP A 420 -14.30 18.19 -27.63
CA ASP A 420 -15.25 17.16 -28.06
C ASP A 420 -16.71 17.66 -27.97
N ILE A 421 -17.07 18.37 -26.89
CA ILE A 421 -18.40 19.00 -26.75
C ILE A 421 -18.61 20.06 -27.84
N GLU A 422 -17.62 20.89 -28.15
CA GLU A 422 -17.74 21.89 -29.22
C GLU A 422 -17.89 21.25 -30.61
N HIS A 423 -17.25 20.09 -30.83
CA HIS A 423 -17.50 19.29 -32.03
C HIS A 423 -18.95 18.82 -32.11
N GLN A 424 -19.53 18.27 -31.03
CA GLN A 424 -20.91 17.83 -30.98
C GLN A 424 -21.90 18.99 -31.20
N ARG A 425 -21.50 20.22 -30.89
CA ARG A 425 -22.25 21.47 -31.18
C ARG A 425 -22.00 21.98 -32.60
N ASN A 426 -21.30 21.26 -33.44
CA ASN A 426 -20.89 21.68 -34.79
C ASN A 426 -20.02 22.97 -34.79
N ASN A 427 -19.31 23.27 -33.72
CA ASN A 427 -18.45 24.44 -33.59
C ASN A 427 -16.97 24.07 -33.76
N MET A 428 -16.59 23.67 -34.97
CA MET A 428 -15.24 23.18 -35.29
C MET A 428 -14.14 24.19 -34.97
N LYS A 429 -14.41 25.49 -35.18
CA LYS A 429 -13.43 26.55 -34.85
C LYS A 429 -13.06 26.55 -33.37
N GLN A 430 -14.04 26.40 -32.49
CA GLN A 430 -13.79 26.38 -31.06
C GLN A 430 -13.21 25.03 -30.59
N CYS A 431 -13.66 23.92 -31.22
CA CYS A 431 -13.09 22.60 -31.00
C CYS A 431 -11.56 22.63 -31.21
N TYR A 432 -11.09 23.05 -32.36
CA TYR A 432 -9.65 23.12 -32.66
C TYR A 432 -8.90 24.07 -31.73
N LYS A 433 -9.51 25.22 -31.36
CA LYS A 433 -8.91 26.13 -30.39
C LYS A 433 -8.72 25.48 -29.02
N CYS A 434 -9.66 24.64 -28.59
CA CYS A 434 -9.55 23.90 -27.33
C CYS A 434 -8.45 22.85 -27.41
N TYR A 435 -8.36 22.09 -28.51
CA TYR A 435 -7.31 21.10 -28.72
C TYR A 435 -5.92 21.73 -28.80
N ASP A 436 -5.77 22.85 -29.50
CA ASP A 436 -4.50 23.58 -29.53
C ASP A 436 -4.08 24.07 -28.14
N LYS A 437 -5.03 24.47 -27.27
CA LYS A 437 -4.73 24.84 -25.88
C LYS A 437 -4.35 23.59 -25.06
N ALA A 438 -5.07 22.49 -25.23
CA ALA A 438 -4.80 21.23 -24.54
C ALA A 438 -3.38 20.73 -24.86
N LEU A 439 -2.99 20.69 -26.14
CA LEU A 439 -1.69 20.22 -26.58
C LEU A 439 -0.54 21.18 -26.20
N ARG A 440 -0.82 22.47 -25.96
CA ARG A 440 0.17 23.40 -25.40
C ARG A 440 0.48 23.12 -23.93
N LEU A 441 -0.51 22.67 -23.15
CA LEU A 441 -0.32 22.30 -21.75
C LEU A 441 0.31 20.92 -21.61
N HIS A 442 -0.12 19.97 -22.43
CA HIS A 442 0.38 18.61 -22.43
C HIS A 442 0.42 18.06 -23.85
N GLY A 443 1.59 18.16 -24.50
CA GLY A 443 1.79 17.80 -25.92
C GLY A 443 1.58 16.31 -26.22
N ASP A 444 1.67 15.45 -25.19
CA ASP A 444 1.51 14.01 -25.26
C ASP A 444 0.12 13.53 -24.81
N ASN A 445 -0.90 14.38 -24.88
CA ASN A 445 -2.29 13.96 -24.67
C ASN A 445 -2.76 13.13 -25.87
N ALA A 446 -2.63 11.80 -25.76
CA ALA A 446 -2.92 10.86 -26.84
C ALA A 446 -4.38 10.95 -27.32
N MET A 447 -5.34 11.15 -26.42
CA MET A 447 -6.76 11.30 -26.78
C MET A 447 -6.99 12.54 -27.64
N VAL A 448 -6.44 13.68 -27.22
CA VAL A 448 -6.59 14.94 -27.99
C VAL A 448 -5.88 14.84 -29.34
N LEU A 449 -4.69 14.25 -29.39
CA LEU A 449 -3.97 14.02 -30.64
C LEU A 449 -4.77 13.17 -31.61
N ASN A 450 -5.37 12.08 -31.12
CA ASN A 450 -6.22 11.20 -31.90
C ASN A 450 -7.48 11.91 -32.44
N ASN A 451 -8.25 12.54 -31.54
CA ASN A 451 -9.52 13.17 -31.91
C ASN A 451 -9.28 14.35 -32.89
N TYR A 452 -8.21 15.12 -32.66
CA TYR A 452 -7.83 16.19 -33.57
C TYR A 452 -7.46 15.65 -34.97
N ALA A 453 -6.65 14.60 -35.03
CA ALA A 453 -6.27 13.95 -36.29
C ALA A 453 -7.51 13.41 -37.03
N TYR A 454 -8.41 12.74 -36.30
CA TYR A 454 -9.64 12.21 -36.87
C TYR A 454 -10.52 13.31 -37.47
N PHE A 455 -10.78 14.40 -36.75
CA PHE A 455 -11.62 15.49 -37.25
C PHE A 455 -11.00 16.25 -38.42
N LEU A 456 -9.70 16.47 -38.41
CA LEU A 456 -8.99 17.02 -39.58
C LEU A 456 -9.12 16.11 -40.82
N SER A 457 -9.08 14.79 -40.59
CA SER A 457 -9.21 13.82 -41.69
C SER A 457 -10.63 13.78 -42.26
N LEU A 458 -11.68 13.96 -41.44
CA LEU A 458 -13.06 14.07 -41.89
C LEU A 458 -13.26 15.30 -42.78
N GLU A 459 -12.65 16.44 -42.45
CA GLU A 459 -12.67 17.66 -43.26
C GLU A 459 -11.76 17.61 -44.51
N GLY A 460 -10.87 16.61 -44.60
CA GLY A 460 -9.86 16.52 -45.65
C GLY A 460 -8.85 17.64 -45.60
N ARG A 461 -8.55 18.21 -44.41
CA ARG A 461 -7.68 19.37 -44.21
C ARG A 461 -6.47 19.01 -43.39
N GLN A 462 -5.32 19.62 -43.71
CA GLN A 462 -4.07 19.43 -42.96
C GLN A 462 -3.73 17.94 -42.72
N LEU A 463 -3.93 17.09 -43.70
CA LEU A 463 -3.81 15.63 -43.56
C LEU A 463 -2.41 15.18 -43.10
N GLU A 464 -1.33 15.87 -43.51
CA GLU A 464 0.03 15.56 -43.01
C GLU A 464 0.20 15.88 -41.52
N ARG A 465 -0.44 16.97 -41.05
CA ARG A 465 -0.50 17.27 -39.61
C ARG A 465 -1.31 16.19 -38.85
N ALA A 466 -2.45 15.78 -39.44
CA ALA A 466 -3.26 14.70 -38.88
C ALA A 466 -2.46 13.38 -38.79
N LEU A 467 -1.67 13.06 -39.83
CA LEU A 467 -0.81 11.88 -39.83
C LEU A 467 0.23 11.93 -38.71
N THR A 468 0.87 13.08 -38.51
CA THR A 468 1.86 13.28 -37.44
C THR A 468 1.21 13.07 -36.05
N MET A 469 0.02 13.64 -35.85
CA MET A 469 -0.73 13.50 -34.58
C MET A 469 -1.18 12.06 -34.34
N ALA A 470 -1.73 11.37 -35.34
CA ALA A 470 -2.14 9.98 -35.23
C ALA A 470 -0.94 9.06 -34.96
N SER A 471 0.21 9.30 -35.62
CA SER A 471 1.45 8.57 -35.34
C SER A 471 1.91 8.75 -33.89
N ARG A 472 1.82 9.98 -33.37
CA ARG A 472 2.18 10.25 -31.98
C ARG A 472 1.21 9.59 -30.99
N ALA A 473 -0.10 9.60 -31.27
CA ALA A 473 -1.10 8.95 -30.44
C ALA A 473 -0.85 7.43 -30.31
N ILE A 474 -0.52 6.76 -31.44
CA ILE A 474 -0.15 5.33 -31.44
C ILE A 474 1.11 5.08 -30.64
N ALA A 475 2.15 5.91 -30.80
CA ALA A 475 3.42 5.77 -30.05
C ALA A 475 3.22 5.87 -28.53
N LEU A 476 2.20 6.61 -28.08
CA LEU A 476 1.81 6.74 -26.67
C LEU A 476 0.94 5.57 -26.18
N SER A 477 0.26 4.85 -27.08
CA SER A 477 -0.61 3.72 -26.74
C SER A 477 -0.71 2.74 -27.93
N GLU A 478 0.26 1.86 -28.07
CA GLU A 478 0.48 1.00 -29.25
C GLU A 478 -0.69 0.03 -29.55
N ASN A 479 -1.41 -0.42 -28.54
CA ASN A 479 -2.48 -1.43 -28.68
C ASN A 479 -3.90 -0.83 -28.60
N ASN A 480 -4.08 0.40 -29.02
CA ASN A 480 -5.39 1.07 -29.02
C ASN A 480 -6.03 0.97 -30.41
N SER A 481 -7.09 0.17 -30.53
CA SER A 481 -7.83 -0.05 -31.80
C SER A 481 -8.37 1.25 -32.41
N THR A 482 -8.85 2.19 -31.56
CA THR A 482 -9.36 3.50 -32.02
C THR A 482 -8.25 4.37 -32.63
N TYR A 483 -7.07 4.35 -32.04
CA TYR A 483 -5.93 5.14 -32.58
C TYR A 483 -5.40 4.56 -33.89
N LEU A 484 -5.40 3.23 -33.99
CA LEU A 484 -5.05 2.53 -35.24
C LEU A 484 -6.08 2.79 -36.33
N ASP A 485 -7.37 2.84 -36.00
CA ASP A 485 -8.44 3.20 -36.95
C ASP A 485 -8.26 4.64 -37.46
N THR A 486 -8.04 5.61 -36.55
CA THR A 486 -7.77 7.00 -36.94
C THR A 486 -6.56 7.10 -37.87
N MET A 487 -5.47 6.39 -37.59
CA MET A 487 -4.31 6.33 -38.47
C MET A 487 -4.68 5.78 -39.86
N ALA A 488 -5.39 4.67 -39.89
CA ALA A 488 -5.84 4.06 -41.12
C ALA A 488 -6.74 5.01 -41.92
N TRP A 489 -7.64 5.72 -41.24
CA TRP A 489 -8.52 6.69 -41.88
C TRP A 489 -7.79 7.91 -42.45
N VAL A 490 -6.82 8.45 -41.69
CA VAL A 490 -5.93 9.54 -42.19
C VAL A 490 -5.17 9.09 -43.43
N LEU A 491 -4.59 7.88 -43.42
CA LEU A 491 -3.88 7.31 -44.56
C LEU A 491 -4.81 7.08 -45.75
N TYR A 492 -6.03 6.64 -45.52
CA TYR A 492 -7.08 6.51 -46.56
C TYR A 492 -7.34 7.87 -47.22
N LYS A 493 -7.53 8.94 -46.43
CA LYS A 493 -7.72 10.30 -46.94
C LYS A 493 -6.54 10.86 -47.70
N LEU A 494 -5.33 10.39 -47.41
CA LEU A 494 -4.10 10.69 -48.14
C LEU A 494 -3.91 9.85 -49.43
N GLY A 495 -4.80 8.92 -49.71
CA GLY A 495 -4.72 7.99 -50.86
C GLY A 495 -3.69 6.85 -50.65
N ARG A 496 -3.16 6.66 -49.41
CA ARG A 496 -2.20 5.62 -49.05
C ARG A 496 -2.90 4.34 -48.64
N TYR A 497 -3.77 3.79 -49.53
CA TYR A 497 -4.70 2.72 -49.20
C TYR A 497 -4.04 1.41 -48.73
N ALA A 498 -2.91 1.03 -49.28
CA ALA A 498 -2.20 -0.19 -48.89
C ALA A 498 -1.67 -0.11 -47.45
N GLU A 499 -1.25 1.07 -47.00
CA GLU A 499 -0.80 1.29 -45.64
C GLU A 499 -2.00 1.39 -44.69
N ALA A 500 -3.06 2.08 -45.11
CA ALA A 500 -4.33 2.16 -44.37
C ALA A 500 -4.87 0.75 -44.05
N LYS A 501 -4.83 -0.16 -45.05
CA LYS A 501 -5.27 -1.55 -44.86
C LYS A 501 -4.51 -2.26 -43.74
N LYS A 502 -3.18 -2.07 -43.64
CA LYS A 502 -2.36 -2.71 -42.58
C LYS A 502 -2.78 -2.23 -41.18
N TYR A 503 -2.92 -0.92 -40.98
CA TYR A 503 -3.32 -0.38 -39.69
C TYR A 503 -4.76 -0.79 -39.33
N MET A 504 -5.68 -0.83 -40.30
CA MET A 504 -7.06 -1.26 -40.07
C MET A 504 -7.15 -2.75 -39.71
N GLN A 505 -6.32 -3.60 -40.30
CA GLN A 505 -6.25 -5.02 -39.91
C GLN A 505 -5.78 -5.19 -38.45
N GLN A 506 -4.80 -4.39 -38.02
CA GLN A 506 -4.37 -4.36 -36.62
C GLN A 506 -5.49 -3.85 -35.71
N ALA A 507 -6.17 -2.75 -36.08
CA ALA A 507 -7.31 -2.24 -35.32
C ALA A 507 -8.40 -3.29 -35.11
N LEU A 508 -8.80 -3.98 -36.17
CA LEU A 508 -9.82 -5.04 -36.13
C LEU A 508 -9.36 -6.25 -35.28
N SER A 509 -8.09 -6.59 -35.28
CA SER A 509 -7.57 -7.69 -34.45
C SER A 509 -7.61 -7.40 -32.96
N LEU A 510 -7.57 -6.13 -32.57
CA LEU A 510 -7.65 -5.66 -31.18
C LEU A 510 -9.06 -5.29 -30.74
N ASP A 511 -9.98 -5.09 -31.71
CA ASP A 511 -11.35 -4.69 -31.42
C ASP A 511 -12.21 -5.86 -30.93
N ARG A 512 -12.33 -5.98 -29.61
CA ARG A 512 -13.17 -6.99 -28.96
C ARG A 512 -14.68 -6.71 -29.10
N GLN A 513 -15.07 -5.46 -29.36
CA GLN A 513 -16.46 -5.02 -29.42
C GLN A 513 -17.07 -5.19 -30.81
N GLN A 514 -16.24 -5.45 -31.83
CA GLN A 514 -16.63 -5.58 -33.21
C GLN A 514 -17.38 -4.32 -33.73
N SER A 515 -16.70 -3.19 -33.61
CA SER A 515 -17.22 -1.86 -33.96
C SER A 515 -17.71 -1.80 -35.40
N ALA A 516 -18.96 -1.33 -35.57
CA ALA A 516 -19.55 -1.08 -36.88
C ALA A 516 -18.74 -0.04 -37.69
N GLU A 517 -18.20 0.97 -37.04
CA GLU A 517 -17.40 2.04 -37.67
C GLU A 517 -16.07 1.51 -38.24
N LEU A 518 -15.33 0.69 -37.49
CA LEU A 518 -14.10 0.06 -37.98
C LEU A 518 -14.40 -0.81 -39.22
N MET A 519 -15.53 -1.53 -39.22
CA MET A 519 -15.93 -2.35 -40.37
C MET A 519 -16.28 -1.50 -41.58
N LEU A 520 -16.94 -0.33 -41.38
CA LEU A 520 -17.23 0.61 -42.46
C LEU A 520 -15.93 1.17 -43.06
N HIS A 521 -15.03 1.68 -42.21
CA HIS A 521 -13.75 2.22 -42.66
C HIS A 521 -12.92 1.17 -43.39
N TYR A 522 -12.90 -0.08 -42.91
CA TYR A 522 -12.21 -1.16 -43.61
C TYR A 522 -12.84 -1.49 -44.98
N GLY A 523 -14.15 -1.51 -45.03
CA GLY A 523 -14.87 -1.68 -46.32
C GLY A 523 -14.50 -0.57 -47.31
N ASP A 524 -14.46 0.69 -46.88
CA ASP A 524 -14.09 1.84 -47.71
C ASP A 524 -12.63 1.74 -48.20
N ILE A 525 -11.69 1.32 -47.35
CA ILE A 525 -10.31 1.07 -47.73
C ILE A 525 -10.18 -0.06 -48.76
N LEU A 526 -10.89 -1.17 -48.55
CA LEU A 526 -10.90 -2.32 -49.48
C LEU A 526 -11.48 -1.93 -50.86
N HIS A 527 -12.56 -1.14 -50.89
CA HIS A 527 -13.13 -0.63 -52.10
C HIS A 527 -12.12 0.24 -52.89
N ALA A 528 -11.43 1.15 -52.18
CA ALA A 528 -10.40 1.99 -52.82
C ALA A 528 -9.20 1.17 -53.37
N LEU A 529 -8.98 -0.04 -52.85
CA LEU A 529 -7.98 -0.99 -53.39
C LEU A 529 -8.50 -1.87 -54.51
N GLY A 530 -9.81 -1.75 -54.89
CA GLY A 530 -10.43 -2.60 -55.91
C GLY A 530 -10.87 -3.98 -55.36
N GLU A 531 -10.84 -4.20 -54.07
CA GLU A 531 -11.22 -5.47 -53.44
C GLU A 531 -12.73 -5.52 -53.15
N GLU A 532 -13.52 -5.37 -54.21
CA GLU A 532 -14.98 -5.14 -54.18
C GLU A 532 -15.79 -6.19 -53.37
N PHE A 533 -15.44 -7.48 -53.53
CA PHE A 533 -16.15 -8.54 -52.82
C PHE A 533 -15.96 -8.42 -51.30
N MET A 534 -14.75 -8.16 -50.87
CA MET A 534 -14.42 -8.00 -49.45
C MET A 534 -15.02 -6.69 -48.91
N ALA A 535 -14.97 -5.59 -49.65
CA ALA A 535 -15.56 -4.31 -49.26
C ALA A 535 -17.06 -4.49 -48.93
N LYS A 536 -17.83 -5.10 -49.87
CA LYS A 536 -19.26 -5.39 -49.70
C LYS A 536 -19.52 -6.32 -48.48
N THR A 537 -18.63 -7.24 -48.23
CA THR A 537 -18.73 -8.14 -47.08
C THR A 537 -18.59 -7.37 -45.75
N TYR A 538 -17.61 -6.45 -45.65
CA TYR A 538 -17.41 -5.67 -44.44
C TYR A 538 -18.51 -4.61 -44.26
N TRP A 539 -19.03 -3.99 -45.28
CA TRP A 539 -20.19 -3.09 -45.17
C TRP A 539 -21.46 -3.81 -44.69
N ARG A 540 -21.69 -5.09 -45.12
CA ARG A 540 -22.81 -5.90 -44.58
C ARG A 540 -22.60 -6.22 -43.11
N LYS A 541 -21.39 -6.61 -42.72
CA LYS A 541 -21.06 -6.86 -41.31
C LYS A 541 -21.24 -5.60 -40.46
N ALA A 542 -20.84 -4.44 -40.95
CA ALA A 542 -21.09 -3.18 -40.28
C ALA A 542 -22.57 -2.92 -40.05
N LEU A 543 -23.44 -3.22 -41.06
CA LEU A 543 -24.87 -3.10 -40.94
C LEU A 543 -25.44 -4.06 -39.87
N GLU A 544 -24.98 -5.32 -39.83
CA GLU A 544 -25.33 -6.30 -38.80
C GLU A 544 -24.93 -5.84 -37.39
N LYS A 545 -23.90 -5.02 -37.29
CA LYS A 545 -23.39 -4.45 -36.03
C LYS A 545 -23.99 -3.08 -35.70
N GLY A 546 -25.00 -2.62 -36.44
CA GLY A 546 -25.77 -1.41 -36.14
C GLY A 546 -25.31 -0.14 -36.87
N ALA A 547 -24.50 -0.24 -37.91
CA ALA A 547 -24.20 0.91 -38.75
C ALA A 547 -25.47 1.51 -39.38
N ASN A 548 -25.45 2.82 -39.64
CA ASN A 548 -26.59 3.50 -40.25
C ASN A 548 -26.89 2.93 -41.64
N LYS A 549 -28.10 2.41 -41.79
CA LYS A 549 -28.55 1.75 -43.03
C LYS A 549 -28.42 2.64 -44.25
N GLY A 550 -28.82 3.92 -44.16
CA GLY A 550 -28.74 4.85 -45.27
C GLY A 550 -27.29 5.21 -45.69
N GLU A 551 -26.35 5.20 -44.75
CA GLU A 551 -24.93 5.39 -45.07
C GLU A 551 -24.31 4.15 -45.71
N VAL A 552 -24.72 2.97 -45.28
CA VAL A 552 -24.23 1.72 -45.88
C VAL A 552 -24.80 1.53 -47.28
N GLU A 553 -26.10 1.79 -47.48
CA GLU A 553 -26.75 1.65 -48.80
C GLU A 553 -26.11 2.56 -49.86
N LYS A 554 -25.69 3.77 -49.49
CA LYS A 554 -24.96 4.68 -50.41
C LYS A 554 -23.68 4.07 -50.97
N ARG A 555 -22.99 3.22 -50.21
CA ARG A 555 -21.75 2.54 -50.60
C ARG A 555 -21.95 1.39 -51.58
N PHE A 556 -23.19 0.88 -51.71
CA PHE A 556 -23.54 -0.13 -52.68
C PHE A 556 -24.00 0.44 -54.04
N LEU A 557 -24.22 1.77 -54.11
CA LEU A 557 -24.58 2.41 -55.36
C LEU A 557 -23.33 2.53 -56.27
N PRO A 558 -23.46 2.33 -57.58
CA PRO A 558 -22.35 2.51 -58.50
C PRO A 558 -21.88 3.97 -58.49
N ASP A 559 -20.57 4.15 -58.52
CA ASP A 559 -19.94 5.46 -58.50
C ASP A 559 -20.30 6.21 -59.82
N ASN A 560 -21.19 7.19 -59.73
CA ASN A 560 -21.65 7.98 -60.89
C ASN A 560 -20.57 8.91 -61.50
N SER A 561 -19.29 8.77 -61.05
CA SER A 561 -18.18 9.58 -61.52
C SER A 561 -17.67 9.17 -62.91
N GLU A 562 -17.97 7.95 -63.42
CA GLU A 562 -17.56 7.50 -64.74
C GLU A 562 -18.40 8.04 -65.92
N THR A 563 -19.58 8.62 -65.67
CA THR A 563 -20.47 9.13 -66.69
C THR A 563 -20.15 10.56 -67.17
N LYS A 564 -19.12 11.21 -66.64
CA LYS A 564 -18.68 12.56 -67.06
C LYS A 564 -17.41 12.58 -67.90
N LYS A 565 -16.90 11.44 -68.37
CA LYS A 565 -15.79 11.34 -69.35
C LYS A 565 -16.23 10.50 -70.55
N ARG A 566 -17.27 10.96 -71.30
CA ARG A 566 -17.47 10.63 -72.69
C ARG A 566 -17.90 11.88 -73.45
#